data_3a3bf240e77953c5cac51aa19e9a0821
#
_entry.id   3a3bf240e77953c5cac51aa19e9a0821
#
_cell.length_a   1.000
_cell.length_b   1.000
_cell.length_c   1.000
_cell.angle_alpha   90.00
_cell.angle_beta   90.00
_cell.angle_gamma   90.00
#
_symmetry.space_group_name_H-M   'P 1'
#
loop_
_entity.id
_entity.type
_entity.pdbx_description
1 polymer ?
#
loop_
_entity_poly.entity_id
_entity_poly.type
_entity_poly.pdbx_seq_one_letter_code
_entity_poly.pdbx_strand_id
1 'polypeptide(L)'
;SISSFGFSGTNAHIVLEEAAEPRTNAIQDAPVTIALSGATPDAVHTLSAQYAATLKDTANISLTDFCRTANAGRAQLAYRTTVSGATAADLQAGMNALAQPDAPISGPIRSRPKVAFLFTGQGAQFAGMGRELYNRIPVFRDVLDIASHQLSGKLDAPLIDVMLGKTEDDSLLDQTAYTQPALFTLEYALYRTWQSWGIEPDLVIGHSIGEYSAA
;
A
#
# COMPACT_ATOMS: atom_id res chain seq x y z
N SER A 1 35.16 -6.63 19.97
CA SER A 1 34.40 -7.41 20.97
C SER A 1 34.69 -6.91 22.38
N ILE A 2 33.73 -7.08 23.28
CA ILE A 2 33.82 -6.71 24.70
C ILE A 2 33.50 -7.96 25.52
N SER A 3 34.34 -8.33 26.46
CA SER A 3 34.10 -9.44 27.39
C SER A 3 34.06 -8.92 28.82
N SER A 4 33.11 -9.39 29.59
CA SER A 4 33.00 -9.11 31.02
C SER A 4 32.93 -10.44 31.79
N PHE A 5 33.74 -10.56 32.82
CA PHE A 5 33.79 -11.74 33.66
C PHE A 5 33.35 -11.33 35.06
N GLY A 6 32.20 -11.83 35.49
CA GLY A 6 31.65 -11.57 36.82
C GLY A 6 32.33 -12.41 37.90
N PHE A 7 32.60 -11.82 39.06
CA PHE A 7 33.20 -12.51 40.22
C PHE A 7 32.38 -13.69 40.71
N SER A 8 31.07 -13.69 40.43
CA SER A 8 30.10 -14.75 40.73
C SER A 8 30.01 -15.85 39.68
N GLY A 9 30.86 -15.81 38.63
CA GLY A 9 30.88 -16.81 37.55
C GLY A 9 29.95 -16.46 36.35
N THR A 10 29.23 -15.34 36.37
CA THR A 10 28.46 -14.87 35.23
C THR A 10 29.38 -14.17 34.25
N ASN A 11 29.47 -14.67 33.01
CA ASN A 11 30.29 -14.11 31.97
C ASN A 11 29.40 -13.59 30.85
N ALA A 12 29.78 -12.46 30.25
CA ALA A 12 29.14 -11.89 29.07
C ALA A 12 30.18 -11.58 28.01
N HIS A 13 29.84 -11.86 26.75
CA HIS A 13 30.65 -11.50 25.59
C HIS A 13 29.76 -10.83 24.53
N ILE A 14 30.17 -9.64 24.08
CA ILE A 14 29.43 -8.86 23.07
C ILE A 14 30.37 -8.66 21.88
N VAL A 15 29.87 -8.98 20.70
CA VAL A 15 30.51 -8.66 19.43
C VAL A 15 29.80 -7.48 18.82
N LEU A 16 30.55 -6.47 18.46
CA LEU A 16 30.06 -5.28 17.76
C LEU A 16 30.66 -5.27 16.35
N GLU A 17 29.83 -5.03 15.39
CA GLU A 17 30.21 -4.85 13.99
C GLU A 17 29.64 -3.51 13.51
N GLU A 18 30.36 -2.87 12.60
CA GLU A 18 29.87 -1.67 11.96
C GLU A 18 28.60 -1.97 11.15
N ALA A 19 27.58 -1.12 11.29
CA ALA A 19 26.36 -1.29 10.51
C ALA A 19 26.68 -1.17 9.01
N ALA A 20 26.12 -2.06 8.20
CA ALA A 20 26.19 -1.93 6.76
C ALA A 20 25.65 -0.57 6.31
N GLU A 21 26.33 0.06 5.35
CA GLU A 21 25.84 1.32 4.80
C GLU A 21 24.40 1.20 4.31
N PRO A 22 23.54 2.17 4.65
CA PRO A 22 22.17 2.15 4.20
C PRO A 22 22.10 2.12 2.67
N ARG A 23 21.44 1.15 2.08
CA ARG A 23 21.15 1.18 0.64
C ARG A 23 20.19 2.32 0.37
N THR A 24 20.67 3.40 -0.22
CA THR A 24 19.83 4.46 -0.78
C THR A 24 19.17 3.93 -2.05
N ASN A 25 17.98 3.42 -1.94
CA ASN A 25 17.16 3.22 -3.12
C ASN A 25 16.71 4.61 -3.58
N ALA A 26 17.08 4.98 -4.80
CA ALA A 26 16.49 6.15 -5.46
C ALA A 26 14.97 5.92 -5.55
N ILE A 27 14.22 6.65 -4.74
CA ILE A 27 12.79 6.47 -4.69
C ILE A 27 12.16 7.55 -5.55
N GLN A 28 11.39 7.06 -6.51
CA GLN A 28 10.55 7.85 -7.37
C GLN A 28 9.53 8.66 -6.55
N ASP A 29 9.12 9.81 -7.07
CA ASP A 29 8.02 10.64 -6.58
C ASP A 29 6.70 9.85 -6.57
N ALA A 30 6.50 9.08 -5.52
CA ALA A 30 5.28 8.32 -5.29
C ALA A 30 4.62 8.83 -4.01
N PRO A 31 3.29 8.87 -3.94
CA PRO A 31 2.60 9.13 -2.69
C PRO A 31 3.06 8.14 -1.62
N VAL A 32 3.32 8.65 -0.44
CA VAL A 32 3.74 7.85 0.72
C VAL A 32 2.67 7.90 1.80
N THR A 33 2.62 6.86 2.63
CA THR A 33 1.68 6.79 3.75
C THR A 33 2.45 6.56 5.04
N ILE A 34 2.12 7.35 6.07
CA ILE A 34 2.60 7.17 7.43
C ILE A 34 1.47 6.58 8.27
N ALA A 35 1.76 5.48 8.96
CA ALA A 35 0.91 4.93 9.99
C ALA A 35 1.35 5.49 11.36
N LEU A 36 0.40 6.10 12.07
CA LEU A 36 0.60 6.58 13.43
C LEU A 36 -0.14 5.67 14.40
N SER A 37 0.47 5.39 15.54
CA SER A 37 -0.21 4.67 16.61
C SER A 37 0.19 5.17 18.00
N GLY A 38 -0.73 5.03 18.96
CA GLY A 38 -0.54 5.43 20.34
C GLY A 38 -1.32 4.53 21.30
N ALA A 39 -0.98 4.61 22.58
CA ALA A 39 -1.72 3.94 23.64
C ALA A 39 -3.08 4.62 23.92
N THR A 40 -3.19 5.90 23.58
CA THR A 40 -4.41 6.72 23.69
C THR A 40 -4.57 7.58 22.44
N PRO A 41 -5.76 8.13 22.14
CA PRO A 41 -5.93 9.13 21.09
C PRO A 41 -4.99 10.33 21.25
N ASP A 42 -4.85 10.87 22.46
CA ASP A 42 -3.98 12.02 22.74
C ASP A 42 -2.51 11.75 22.41
N ALA A 43 -2.05 10.51 22.62
CA ALA A 43 -0.71 10.10 22.23
C ALA A 43 -0.52 10.14 20.70
N VAL A 44 -1.55 9.80 19.93
CA VAL A 44 -1.53 9.89 18.46
C VAL A 44 -1.54 11.36 18.02
N HIS A 45 -2.37 12.21 18.62
CA HIS A 45 -2.39 13.66 18.35
C HIS A 45 -1.02 14.30 18.64
N THR A 46 -0.42 13.97 19.78
CA THR A 46 0.92 14.47 20.15
C THR A 46 1.99 14.02 19.17
N LEU A 47 1.99 12.72 18.79
CA LEU A 47 2.93 12.19 17.81
C LEU A 47 2.76 12.85 16.44
N SER A 48 1.52 13.12 16.05
CA SER A 48 1.21 13.82 14.80
C SER A 48 1.81 15.23 14.77
N ALA A 49 1.64 15.97 15.86
CA ALA A 49 2.24 17.31 16.00
C ALA A 49 3.78 17.27 15.91
N GLN A 50 4.42 16.29 16.56
CA GLN A 50 5.87 16.11 16.49
C GLN A 50 6.35 15.79 15.07
N TYR A 51 5.65 14.93 14.34
CA TYR A 51 6.00 14.61 12.96
C TYR A 51 5.80 15.79 12.02
N ALA A 52 4.73 16.59 12.20
CA ALA A 52 4.52 17.82 11.44
C ALA A 52 5.67 18.83 11.67
N ALA A 53 6.13 18.99 12.92
CA ALA A 53 7.28 19.83 13.23
C ALA A 53 8.57 19.32 12.57
N THR A 54 8.84 18.01 12.66
CA THR A 54 10.02 17.40 12.04
C THR A 54 10.05 17.62 10.53
N LEU A 55 8.91 17.43 9.85
CA LEU A 55 8.80 17.65 8.40
C LEU A 55 9.03 19.10 8.00
N LYS A 56 8.68 20.06 8.89
CA LYS A 56 8.91 21.49 8.65
C LYS A 56 10.39 21.86 8.74
N ASP A 57 11.08 21.31 9.73
CA ASP A 57 12.46 21.72 10.06
C ASP A 57 13.53 21.05 9.19
N THR A 58 13.17 20.02 8.45
CA THR A 58 14.14 19.17 7.75
C THR A 58 13.92 19.16 6.24
N ALA A 59 14.34 20.23 5.57
CA ALA A 59 14.23 20.39 4.10
C ALA A 59 14.94 19.31 3.27
N ASN A 60 15.79 18.48 3.88
CA ASN A 60 16.63 17.48 3.21
C ASN A 60 16.29 16.01 3.60
N ILE A 61 15.19 15.76 4.31
CA ILE A 61 14.79 14.39 4.60
C ILE A 61 14.10 13.78 3.38
N SER A 62 14.56 12.62 2.95
CA SER A 62 13.82 11.75 2.03
C SER A 62 12.48 11.37 2.69
N LEU A 63 11.36 11.75 2.06
CA LEU A 63 10.02 11.41 2.58
C LEU A 63 9.83 9.91 2.73
N THR A 64 10.40 9.13 1.82
CA THR A 64 10.29 7.68 1.87
C THR A 64 11.07 7.10 3.05
N ASP A 65 12.26 7.61 3.33
CA ASP A 65 13.05 7.13 4.47
C ASP A 65 12.40 7.54 5.79
N PHE A 66 11.81 8.74 5.84
CA PHE A 66 11.01 9.18 6.97
C PHE A 66 9.81 8.26 7.21
N CYS A 67 9.01 8.00 6.17
CA CYS A 67 7.84 7.13 6.26
C CYS A 67 8.22 5.68 6.59
N ARG A 68 9.27 5.16 5.97
CA ARG A 68 9.78 3.82 6.25
C ARG A 68 10.21 3.69 7.71
N THR A 69 10.95 4.65 8.23
CA THR A 69 11.40 4.68 9.62
C THR A 69 10.21 4.77 10.57
N ALA A 70 9.24 5.63 10.28
CA ALA A 70 8.04 5.79 11.08
C ALA A 70 7.19 4.52 11.10
N ASN A 71 7.02 3.85 9.95
CA ASN A 71 6.17 2.67 9.80
C ASN A 71 6.82 1.38 10.36
N ALA A 72 8.12 1.18 10.12
CA ALA A 72 8.82 -0.05 10.48
C ALA A 72 9.55 0.05 11.84
N GLY A 73 9.95 1.24 12.26
CA GLY A 73 10.77 1.46 13.45
C GLY A 73 9.99 1.61 14.76
N ARG A 74 8.65 1.56 14.73
CA ARG A 74 7.81 1.79 15.91
C ARG A 74 6.84 0.65 16.17
N ALA A 75 6.54 0.42 17.44
CA ALA A 75 5.51 -0.52 17.85
C ALA A 75 4.12 -0.06 17.36
N GLN A 76 3.30 -1.03 16.96
CA GLN A 76 1.92 -0.78 16.54
C GLN A 76 0.99 -0.90 17.74
N LEU A 77 0.50 0.24 18.23
CA LEU A 77 -0.32 0.34 19.43
C LEU A 77 -1.82 0.30 19.10
N ALA A 78 -2.68 0.40 20.14
CA ALA A 78 -4.11 0.15 20.02
C ALA A 78 -4.89 1.21 19.23
N TYR A 79 -4.51 2.48 19.35
CA TYR A 79 -5.14 3.57 18.60
C TYR A 79 -4.31 3.91 17.38
N ARG A 80 -4.93 3.95 16.20
CA ARG A 80 -4.21 4.04 14.92
C ARG A 80 -4.90 4.98 13.95
N THR A 81 -4.08 5.59 13.11
CA THR A 81 -4.54 6.36 11.95
C THR A 81 -3.44 6.40 10.90
N THR A 82 -3.75 6.91 9.72
CA THR A 82 -2.79 7.08 8.64
C THR A 82 -2.88 8.47 8.03
N VAL A 83 -1.76 8.96 7.54
CA VAL A 83 -1.69 10.15 6.68
C VAL A 83 -0.98 9.78 5.40
N SER A 84 -1.54 10.15 4.26
CA SER A 84 -0.94 9.96 2.94
C SER A 84 -0.71 11.31 2.26
N GLY A 85 0.37 11.40 1.49
CA GLY A 85 0.68 12.60 0.71
C GLY A 85 1.72 12.32 -0.35
N ALA A 86 1.74 13.12 -1.41
CA ALA A 86 2.75 13.07 -2.45
C ALA A 86 3.96 13.94 -2.12
N THR A 87 3.78 14.95 -1.28
CA THR A 87 4.79 15.93 -0.90
C THR A 87 4.93 16.05 0.62
N ALA A 88 6.04 16.64 1.08
CA ALA A 88 6.23 16.97 2.50
C ALA A 88 5.12 17.90 3.01
N ALA A 89 4.68 18.83 2.18
CA ALA A 89 3.62 19.78 2.52
C ALA A 89 2.27 19.06 2.73
N ASP A 90 1.94 18.07 1.88
CA ASP A 90 0.71 17.28 2.03
C ASP A 90 0.72 16.49 3.34
N LEU A 91 1.85 15.81 3.62
CA LEU A 91 2.00 15.06 4.86
C LEU A 91 1.93 15.99 6.08
N GLN A 92 2.61 17.13 6.03
CA GLN A 92 2.57 18.10 7.11
C GLN A 92 1.16 18.64 7.36
N ALA A 93 0.41 18.94 6.30
CA ALA A 93 -0.97 19.39 6.40
C ALA A 93 -1.87 18.33 7.05
N GLY A 94 -1.75 17.07 6.60
CA GLY A 94 -2.47 15.95 7.19
C GLY A 94 -2.11 15.70 8.67
N MET A 95 -0.81 15.79 9.00
CA MET A 95 -0.34 15.67 10.38
C MET A 95 -0.86 16.80 11.28
N ASN A 96 -0.87 18.04 10.78
CA ASN A 96 -1.43 19.18 11.52
C ASN A 96 -2.94 19.03 11.75
N ALA A 97 -3.67 18.51 10.79
CA ALA A 97 -5.10 18.21 10.95
C ALA A 97 -5.33 17.14 12.02
N LEU A 98 -4.53 16.07 12.03
CA LEU A 98 -4.60 15.01 13.04
C LEU A 98 -4.11 15.42 14.42
N ALA A 99 -3.30 16.47 14.53
CA ALA A 99 -2.85 17.01 15.81
C ALA A 99 -3.95 17.74 16.58
N GLN A 100 -5.10 18.02 15.95
CA GLN A 100 -6.22 18.65 16.63
C GLN A 100 -6.89 17.67 17.61
N PRO A 101 -7.31 18.11 18.80
CA PRO A 101 -7.85 17.25 19.84
C PRO A 101 -9.15 16.51 19.46
N ASP A 102 -9.90 17.05 18.51
CA ASP A 102 -11.17 16.52 17.99
C ASP A 102 -11.01 15.65 16.72
N ALA A 103 -9.77 15.52 16.22
CA ALA A 103 -9.51 14.69 15.05
C ALA A 103 -9.83 13.22 15.35
N PRO A 104 -10.56 12.52 14.46
CA PRO A 104 -10.97 11.15 14.71
C PRO A 104 -9.78 10.18 14.65
N ILE A 105 -9.59 9.41 15.72
CA ILE A 105 -8.58 8.35 15.81
C ILE A 105 -9.30 7.00 15.97
N SER A 106 -8.98 6.04 15.13
CA SER A 106 -9.54 4.69 15.21
C SER A 106 -8.94 3.88 16.36
N GLY A 107 -9.79 3.20 17.12
CA GLY A 107 -9.37 2.31 18.20
C GLY A 107 -10.33 2.30 19.41
N PRO A 108 -10.02 1.52 20.44
CA PRO A 108 -8.84 0.66 20.54
C PRO A 108 -8.97 -0.62 19.66
N ILE A 109 -7.99 -0.86 18.81
CA ILE A 109 -7.93 -2.07 18.00
C ILE A 109 -7.38 -3.21 18.87
N ARG A 110 -8.22 -4.19 19.18
CA ARG A 110 -7.89 -5.32 20.08
C ARG A 110 -7.62 -6.62 19.33
N SER A 111 -8.10 -6.73 18.09
CA SER A 111 -7.92 -7.90 17.23
C SER A 111 -7.79 -7.47 15.78
N ARG A 112 -7.26 -8.36 14.94
CA ARG A 112 -7.27 -8.14 13.49
C ARG A 112 -8.73 -8.05 13.03
N PRO A 113 -9.13 -6.98 12.33
CA PRO A 113 -10.45 -6.90 11.73
C PRO A 113 -10.59 -7.96 10.62
N LYS A 114 -11.81 -8.47 10.43
CA LYS A 114 -12.10 -9.31 9.27
C LYS A 114 -12.09 -8.46 8.00
N VAL A 115 -11.55 -9.03 6.94
CA VAL A 115 -11.43 -8.40 5.62
C VAL A 115 -12.36 -9.12 4.66
N ALA A 116 -13.23 -8.37 4.00
CA ALA A 116 -14.05 -8.89 2.90
C ALA A 116 -13.60 -8.27 1.58
N PHE A 117 -13.39 -9.11 0.56
CA PHE A 117 -13.17 -8.64 -0.80
C PHE A 117 -14.47 -8.76 -1.59
N LEU A 118 -14.81 -7.67 -2.28
CA LEU A 118 -15.99 -7.58 -3.11
C LEU A 118 -15.53 -7.41 -4.57
N PHE A 119 -16.00 -8.32 -5.41
CA PHE A 119 -15.68 -8.33 -6.84
C PHE A 119 -16.92 -7.89 -7.63
N THR A 120 -16.73 -6.92 -8.49
CA THR A 120 -17.81 -6.24 -9.21
C THR A 120 -18.28 -7.02 -10.44
N GLY A 121 -19.44 -6.64 -10.95
CA GLY A 121 -19.93 -7.10 -12.24
C GLY A 121 -19.69 -6.10 -13.37
N GLN A 122 -20.16 -6.45 -14.55
CA GLN A 122 -20.15 -5.60 -15.73
C GLN A 122 -20.84 -4.25 -15.43
N GLY A 123 -20.22 -3.15 -15.89
CA GLY A 123 -20.65 -1.78 -15.61
C GLY A 123 -19.64 -0.98 -14.77
N ALA A 124 -18.68 -1.65 -14.15
CA ALA A 124 -17.60 -1.01 -13.37
C ALA A 124 -16.35 -0.65 -14.20
N GLN A 125 -16.30 -1.07 -15.47
CA GLN A 125 -15.16 -0.81 -16.36
C GLN A 125 -15.09 0.66 -16.80
N PHE A 126 -13.89 1.14 -17.03
CA PHE A 126 -13.62 2.43 -17.67
C PHE A 126 -12.23 2.42 -18.32
N ALA A 127 -12.08 3.16 -19.44
CA ALA A 127 -10.81 3.25 -20.15
C ALA A 127 -9.72 3.86 -19.27
N GLY A 128 -8.56 3.18 -19.22
CA GLY A 128 -7.44 3.58 -18.36
C GLY A 128 -7.49 3.00 -16.95
N MET A 129 -8.49 2.15 -16.61
CA MET A 129 -8.54 1.44 -15.33
C MET A 129 -7.26 0.64 -15.10
N GLY A 130 -6.65 0.80 -13.92
CA GLY A 130 -5.41 0.11 -13.55
C GLY A 130 -4.12 0.68 -14.14
N ARG A 131 -4.13 1.75 -14.98
CA ARG A 131 -2.94 2.32 -15.63
C ARG A 131 -1.84 2.71 -14.64
N GLU A 132 -2.19 3.40 -13.58
CA GLU A 132 -1.25 3.81 -12.53
C GLU A 132 -0.62 2.60 -11.83
N LEU A 133 -1.44 1.61 -11.49
CA LEU A 133 -1.01 0.38 -10.83
C LEU A 133 -0.10 -0.45 -11.74
N TYR A 134 -0.45 -0.56 -13.02
CA TYR A 134 0.37 -1.23 -14.04
C TYR A 134 1.78 -0.63 -14.13
N ASN A 135 1.88 0.70 -14.09
CA ASN A 135 3.17 1.39 -14.18
C ASN A 135 4.01 1.24 -12.91
N ARG A 136 3.39 1.12 -11.73
CA ARG A 136 4.05 1.22 -10.43
C ARG A 136 4.22 -0.10 -9.69
N ILE A 137 3.31 -1.06 -9.90
CA ILE A 137 3.24 -2.29 -9.09
C ILE A 137 3.59 -3.51 -9.96
N PRO A 138 4.79 -4.11 -9.79
CA PRO A 138 5.21 -5.24 -10.61
C PRO A 138 4.22 -6.42 -10.59
N VAL A 139 3.75 -6.83 -9.42
CA VAL A 139 2.79 -7.95 -9.29
C VAL A 139 1.50 -7.69 -10.07
N PHE A 140 0.99 -6.46 -10.05
CA PHE A 140 -0.19 -6.07 -10.81
C PHE A 140 0.07 -6.14 -12.32
N ARG A 141 1.21 -5.61 -12.75
CA ARG A 141 1.65 -5.65 -14.16
C ARG A 141 1.76 -7.07 -14.68
N ASP A 142 2.46 -7.94 -13.95
CA ASP A 142 2.68 -9.33 -14.35
C ASP A 142 1.37 -10.06 -14.61
N VAL A 143 0.34 -9.85 -13.80
CA VAL A 143 -0.99 -10.44 -14.00
C VAL A 143 -1.64 -9.93 -15.29
N LEU A 144 -1.61 -8.62 -15.55
CA LEU A 144 -2.17 -8.06 -16.78
C LEU A 144 -1.45 -8.57 -18.03
N ASP A 145 -0.13 -8.65 -17.98
CA ASP A 145 0.70 -9.13 -19.09
C ASP A 145 0.41 -10.61 -19.39
N ILE A 146 0.31 -11.45 -18.36
CA ILE A 146 -0.05 -12.86 -18.49
C ILE A 146 -1.45 -13.01 -19.11
N ALA A 147 -2.44 -12.28 -18.60
CA ALA A 147 -3.81 -12.35 -19.11
C ALA A 147 -3.89 -11.89 -20.59
N SER A 148 -3.23 -10.79 -20.92
CA SER A 148 -3.18 -10.27 -22.29
C SER A 148 -2.51 -11.27 -23.24
N HIS A 149 -1.43 -11.91 -22.80
CA HIS A 149 -0.76 -12.95 -23.58
C HIS A 149 -1.67 -14.19 -23.82
N GLN A 150 -2.39 -14.65 -22.81
CA GLN A 150 -3.32 -15.79 -22.89
C GLN A 150 -4.49 -15.53 -23.86
N LEU A 151 -4.88 -14.29 -24.02
CA LEU A 151 -5.96 -13.84 -24.90
C LEU A 151 -5.46 -13.39 -26.29
N SER A 152 -4.16 -13.43 -26.53
CA SER A 152 -3.58 -13.08 -27.83
C SER A 152 -4.15 -13.94 -28.94
N GLY A 153 -4.60 -13.31 -30.02
CA GLY A 153 -5.25 -13.96 -31.17
C GLY A 153 -6.69 -14.42 -30.92
N LYS A 154 -7.25 -14.17 -29.73
CA LYS A 154 -8.67 -14.43 -29.40
C LYS A 154 -9.52 -13.18 -29.39
N LEU A 155 -8.90 -12.01 -29.34
CA LEU A 155 -9.50 -10.69 -29.39
C LEU A 155 -8.88 -9.92 -30.56
N ASP A 156 -9.65 -9.00 -31.16
CA ASP A 156 -9.23 -8.17 -32.29
C ASP A 156 -8.16 -7.14 -31.89
N ALA A 157 -8.17 -6.70 -30.64
CA ALA A 157 -7.14 -5.83 -30.06
C ALA A 157 -6.59 -6.43 -28.75
N PRO A 158 -5.31 -6.16 -28.38
CA PRO A 158 -4.74 -6.64 -27.14
C PRO A 158 -5.56 -6.14 -25.92
N LEU A 159 -5.95 -7.06 -25.01
CA LEU A 159 -6.74 -6.73 -23.83
C LEU A 159 -6.13 -5.59 -23.02
N ILE A 160 -4.81 -5.61 -22.84
CA ILE A 160 -4.10 -4.60 -22.07
C ILE A 160 -4.20 -3.19 -22.68
N ASP A 161 -4.19 -3.10 -24.01
CA ASP A 161 -4.27 -1.80 -24.68
C ASP A 161 -5.68 -1.20 -24.55
N VAL A 162 -6.70 -2.05 -24.62
CA VAL A 162 -8.10 -1.65 -24.40
C VAL A 162 -8.30 -1.22 -22.93
N MET A 163 -7.83 -2.02 -21.96
CA MET A 163 -7.94 -1.71 -20.52
C MET A 163 -7.24 -0.39 -20.16
N LEU A 164 -6.03 -0.19 -20.68
CA LEU A 164 -5.22 0.99 -20.36
C LEU A 164 -5.58 2.23 -21.19
N GLY A 165 -6.62 2.14 -22.03
CA GLY A 165 -7.07 3.26 -22.88
C GLY A 165 -5.98 3.73 -23.84
N LYS A 166 -5.33 2.78 -24.53
CA LYS A 166 -4.33 3.04 -25.57
C LYS A 166 -4.90 2.85 -26.99
N THR A 167 -6.15 2.42 -27.09
CA THR A 167 -6.87 2.26 -28.36
C THR A 167 -7.55 3.57 -28.75
N GLU A 168 -7.76 3.77 -30.05
CA GLU A 168 -8.50 4.95 -30.54
C GLU A 168 -10.01 4.84 -30.26
N ASP A 169 -10.52 3.63 -30.05
CA ASP A 169 -11.93 3.34 -29.79
C ASP A 169 -12.10 2.84 -28.35
N ASP A 170 -12.48 3.75 -27.48
CA ASP A 170 -12.77 3.45 -26.06
C ASP A 170 -14.05 2.58 -25.91
N SER A 171 -14.92 2.50 -26.93
CA SER A 171 -16.14 1.69 -26.89
C SER A 171 -15.88 0.19 -26.93
N LEU A 172 -14.68 -0.24 -27.30
CA LEU A 172 -14.28 -1.65 -27.27
C LEU A 172 -14.43 -2.23 -25.84
N LEU A 173 -14.11 -1.44 -24.83
CA LEU A 173 -14.21 -1.90 -23.44
C LEU A 173 -15.66 -2.19 -23.00
N ASP A 174 -16.65 -1.61 -23.66
CA ASP A 174 -18.07 -1.85 -23.37
C ASP A 174 -18.64 -3.10 -24.08
N GLN A 175 -17.88 -3.65 -25.00
CA GLN A 175 -18.25 -4.93 -25.61
C GLN A 175 -17.98 -6.08 -24.61
N THR A 176 -18.95 -6.96 -24.42
CA THR A 176 -18.88 -8.07 -23.44
C THR A 176 -17.61 -8.92 -23.62
N ALA A 177 -17.15 -9.11 -24.86
CA ALA A 177 -15.93 -9.85 -25.19
C ALA A 177 -14.67 -9.23 -24.56
N TYR A 178 -14.67 -7.94 -24.30
CA TYR A 178 -13.59 -7.20 -23.61
C TYR A 178 -13.94 -6.92 -22.16
N THR A 179 -15.17 -6.50 -21.87
CA THR A 179 -15.61 -6.10 -20.51
C THR A 179 -15.32 -7.20 -19.49
N GLN A 180 -15.76 -8.43 -19.78
CA GLN A 180 -15.65 -9.53 -18.81
C GLN A 180 -14.20 -9.92 -18.54
N PRO A 181 -13.35 -10.21 -19.53
CA PRO A 181 -11.95 -10.52 -19.25
C PRO A 181 -11.18 -9.35 -18.68
N ALA A 182 -11.54 -8.10 -19.02
CA ALA A 182 -10.92 -6.91 -18.46
C ALA A 182 -11.19 -6.77 -16.96
N LEU A 183 -12.46 -6.91 -16.54
CA LEU A 183 -12.84 -6.86 -15.13
C LEU A 183 -12.22 -8.01 -14.35
N PHE A 184 -12.33 -9.24 -14.82
CA PHE A 184 -11.71 -10.39 -14.19
C PHE A 184 -10.19 -10.19 -13.99
N THR A 185 -9.50 -9.72 -15.04
CA THR A 185 -8.06 -9.49 -14.98
C THR A 185 -7.69 -8.39 -13.98
N LEU A 186 -8.43 -7.27 -13.98
CA LEU A 186 -8.23 -6.17 -13.03
C LEU A 186 -8.41 -6.65 -11.59
N GLU A 187 -9.51 -7.32 -11.32
CA GLU A 187 -9.88 -7.81 -9.99
C GLU A 187 -8.89 -8.82 -9.46
N TYR A 188 -8.49 -9.77 -10.29
CA TYR A 188 -7.47 -10.74 -9.93
C TYR A 188 -6.10 -10.08 -9.70
N ALA A 189 -5.73 -9.09 -10.50
CA ALA A 189 -4.49 -8.34 -10.30
C ALA A 189 -4.51 -7.52 -8.99
N LEU A 190 -5.65 -6.94 -8.64
CA LEU A 190 -5.84 -6.26 -7.35
C LEU A 190 -5.74 -7.25 -6.18
N TYR A 191 -6.40 -8.40 -6.28
CA TYR A 191 -6.29 -9.46 -5.27
C TYR A 191 -4.83 -9.88 -5.05
N ARG A 192 -4.10 -10.19 -6.12
CA ARG A 192 -2.68 -10.59 -6.05
C ARG A 192 -1.80 -9.47 -5.46
N THR A 193 -2.14 -8.23 -5.73
CA THR A 193 -1.46 -7.06 -5.15
C THR A 193 -1.65 -7.01 -3.63
N TRP A 194 -2.89 -7.10 -3.16
CA TRP A 194 -3.19 -7.14 -1.72
C TRP A 194 -2.53 -8.33 -1.03
N GLN A 195 -2.58 -9.50 -1.67
CA GLN A 195 -1.92 -10.71 -1.19
C GLN A 195 -0.40 -10.51 -1.06
N SER A 196 0.24 -9.85 -2.03
CA SER A 196 1.68 -9.56 -1.98
C SER A 196 2.07 -8.63 -0.81
N TRP A 197 1.12 -7.88 -0.29
CA TRP A 197 1.26 -7.05 0.91
C TRP A 197 0.83 -7.75 2.20
N GLY A 198 0.53 -9.06 2.14
CA GLY A 198 0.14 -9.87 3.29
C GLY A 198 -1.31 -9.67 3.73
N ILE A 199 -2.16 -9.13 2.86
CA ILE A 199 -3.60 -8.95 3.14
C ILE A 199 -4.37 -10.06 2.43
N GLU A 200 -4.95 -10.95 3.24
CA GLU A 200 -5.81 -12.04 2.79
C GLU A 200 -7.25 -11.77 3.22
N PRO A 201 -8.25 -12.05 2.35
CA PRO A 201 -9.64 -11.91 2.72
C PRO A 201 -10.07 -13.03 3.67
N ASP A 202 -10.91 -12.69 4.65
CA ASP A 202 -11.65 -13.67 5.47
C ASP A 202 -12.97 -14.07 4.79
N LEU A 203 -13.44 -13.25 3.84
CA LEU A 203 -14.66 -13.44 3.07
C LEU A 203 -14.50 -12.85 1.68
N VAL A 204 -15.05 -13.52 0.68
CA VAL A 204 -15.12 -13.02 -0.69
C VAL A 204 -16.59 -13.02 -1.15
N ILE A 205 -16.96 -12.00 -1.92
CA ILE A 205 -18.31 -11.87 -2.52
C ILE A 205 -18.10 -11.39 -3.94
N GLY A 206 -18.67 -12.11 -4.91
CA GLY A 206 -18.68 -11.74 -6.31
C GLY A 206 -20.09 -11.44 -6.81
N HIS A 207 -20.19 -10.57 -7.81
CA HIS A 207 -21.41 -10.32 -8.54
C HIS A 207 -21.19 -10.56 -10.03
N SER A 208 -22.00 -11.41 -10.66
CA SER A 208 -21.87 -11.75 -12.10
C SER A 208 -20.47 -12.25 -12.44
N ILE A 209 -19.73 -11.57 -13.34
CA ILE A 209 -18.34 -11.94 -13.67
C ILE A 209 -17.42 -11.95 -12.45
N GLY A 210 -17.67 -11.12 -11.45
CA GLY A 210 -16.92 -11.08 -10.20
C GLY A 210 -17.03 -12.37 -9.37
N GLU A 211 -18.03 -13.25 -9.61
CA GLU A 211 -18.08 -14.56 -8.98
C GLU A 211 -16.90 -15.44 -9.37
N TYR A 212 -16.41 -15.30 -10.61
CA TYR A 212 -15.21 -16.01 -11.07
C TYR A 212 -13.92 -15.48 -10.41
N SER A 213 -13.90 -14.18 -10.12
CA SER A 213 -12.78 -13.57 -9.39
C SER A 213 -12.78 -13.97 -7.91
N ALA A 214 -13.96 -14.28 -7.36
CA ALA A 214 -14.14 -14.68 -5.96
C ALA A 214 -13.88 -16.19 -5.72
N ALA A 215 -13.90 -17.02 -6.77
CA ALA A 215 -13.72 -18.47 -6.69
C ALA A 215 -12.24 -18.88 -6.66
#